data_f5d352ee8667940fad3f884c491f3acf
#
_entry.id   f5d352ee8667940fad3f884c491f3acf
#
_cell.length_a   1.000
_cell.length_b   1.000
_cell.length_c   1.000
_cell.angle_alpha   90.00
_cell.angle_beta   90.00
_cell.angle_gamma   90.00
#
_symmetry.space_group_name_H-M   'P 1'
#
loop_
_entity.id
_entity.type
_entity.pdbx_description
1 polymer ?
#
loop_
_entity_poly.entity_id
_entity_poly.type
_entity_poly.pdbx_seq_one_letter_code
_entity_poly.pdbx_strand_id
1 'polypeptide(L)'
;AGLQFSEKVAWIPALSVDYFVGLDGTNALVLLLSALLAPLVVLASWQHTDRPRTYFVLLCLLFTGLFGTFTALNFFHWFLYWELVLVPSFFLIKLFGKGEERHSAALNFVLFTVLGSVAMLLGFLFLYRQTGTFDFIELAEKGLDVSPLIFCAVLAGLWVKVPLAPLHIWQAPAYAAAPTPVAMLLT
;
A
#
# COMPACT_ATOMS: atom_id res chain seq x y z
N ALA A 1 -20.01 13.94 -3.80
CA ALA A 1 -19.68 14.22 -2.40
C ALA A 1 -18.32 14.91 -2.40
N GLY A 2 -18.22 16.09 -1.75
CA GLY A 2 -16.96 16.83 -1.70
C GLY A 2 -15.95 16.18 -0.76
N LEU A 3 -14.68 16.56 -0.88
CA LEU A 3 -13.60 16.16 0.01
C LEU A 3 -13.89 16.66 1.44
N GLN A 4 -13.72 15.78 2.42
CA GLN A 4 -13.94 16.06 3.84
C GLN A 4 -12.67 15.81 4.65
N PHE A 5 -12.52 16.47 5.79
CA PHE A 5 -11.37 16.33 6.71
C PHE A 5 -10.03 16.48 5.98
N SER A 6 -9.96 17.42 5.03
CA SER A 6 -8.75 17.62 4.24
C SER A 6 -7.73 18.49 4.99
N GLU A 7 -6.48 18.03 4.97
CA GLU A 7 -5.32 18.77 5.46
C GLU A 7 -4.23 18.76 4.37
N LYS A 8 -3.78 19.95 3.96
CA LYS A 8 -2.74 20.11 2.95
C LYS A 8 -1.64 21.02 3.47
N VAL A 9 -0.42 20.49 3.56
CA VAL A 9 0.77 21.20 4.03
C VAL A 9 1.92 20.94 3.06
N ALA A 10 2.61 21.98 2.61
CA ALA A 10 3.76 21.82 1.74
C ALA A 10 4.87 21.07 2.49
N TRP A 11 5.29 19.93 1.94
CA TRP A 11 6.34 19.08 2.54
C TRP A 11 7.68 19.26 1.83
N ILE A 12 7.72 19.07 0.50
CA ILE A 12 8.92 19.27 -0.32
C ILE A 12 8.55 20.22 -1.46
N PRO A 13 8.59 21.56 -1.23
CA PRO A 13 8.13 22.55 -2.22
C PRO A 13 8.88 22.46 -3.56
N ALA A 14 10.17 22.13 -3.52
CA ALA A 14 11.00 22.01 -4.72
C ALA A 14 10.53 20.92 -5.71
N LEU A 15 9.76 19.95 -5.23
CA LEU A 15 9.20 18.84 -6.03
C LEU A 15 7.66 18.89 -6.11
N SER A 16 7.02 19.96 -5.65
CA SER A 16 5.55 20.04 -5.55
C SER A 16 4.95 18.85 -4.78
N VAL A 17 5.66 18.39 -3.74
CA VAL A 17 5.20 17.30 -2.88
C VAL A 17 4.57 17.88 -1.64
N ASP A 18 3.28 17.61 -1.48
CA ASP A 18 2.51 18.03 -0.32
C ASP A 18 2.19 16.83 0.58
N TYR A 19 2.23 17.06 1.89
CA TYR A 19 1.45 16.23 2.81
C TYR A 19 -0.01 16.61 2.59
N PHE A 20 -0.73 15.78 1.87
CA PHE A 20 -2.12 16.02 1.54
C PHE A 20 -2.93 14.78 1.84
N VAL A 21 -3.84 14.90 2.80
CA VAL A 21 -4.76 13.84 3.24
C VAL A 21 -6.19 14.34 3.19
N GLY A 22 -7.12 13.43 3.03
CA GLY A 22 -8.54 13.74 3.04
C GLY A 22 -9.40 12.52 2.79
N LEU A 23 -10.70 12.68 2.98
CA LEU A 23 -11.69 11.63 2.79
C LEU A 23 -12.72 12.04 1.74
N ASP A 24 -12.99 11.14 0.82
CA ASP A 24 -14.13 11.19 -0.08
C ASP A 24 -15.10 10.02 0.16
N GLY A 25 -16.15 9.90 -0.63
CA GLY A 25 -17.12 8.83 -0.46
C GLY A 25 -16.58 7.43 -0.77
N THR A 26 -15.47 7.32 -1.51
CA THR A 26 -14.88 6.03 -1.91
C THR A 26 -13.86 5.57 -0.87
N ASN A 27 -12.89 6.43 -0.54
CA ASN A 27 -11.84 6.05 0.40
C ASN A 27 -12.35 5.94 1.84
N ALA A 28 -13.40 6.69 2.21
CA ALA A 28 -14.02 6.59 3.54
C ALA A 28 -14.56 5.19 3.83
N LEU A 29 -15.15 4.49 2.84
CA LEU A 29 -15.64 3.13 3.02
C LEU A 29 -14.50 2.14 3.26
N VAL A 30 -13.41 2.25 2.50
CA VAL A 30 -12.24 1.37 2.65
C VAL A 30 -11.52 1.64 3.98
N LEU A 31 -11.42 2.92 4.37
CA LEU A 31 -10.87 3.31 5.66
C LEU A 31 -11.69 2.76 6.83
N LEU A 32 -13.04 2.86 6.74
CA LEU A 32 -13.94 2.31 7.75
C LEU A 32 -13.80 0.78 7.86
N LEU A 33 -13.73 0.07 6.73
CA LEU A 33 -13.49 -1.37 6.74
C LEU A 33 -12.17 -1.71 7.44
N SER A 34 -11.10 -1.00 7.12
CA SER A 34 -9.78 -1.19 7.75
C SER A 34 -9.79 -0.87 9.25
N ALA A 35 -10.53 0.18 9.65
CA ALA A 35 -10.70 0.54 11.05
C ALA A 35 -11.49 -0.50 11.84
N LEU A 36 -12.45 -1.20 11.20
CA LEU A 36 -13.16 -2.32 11.81
C LEU A 36 -12.32 -3.59 11.88
N LEU A 37 -11.49 -3.85 10.86
CA LEU A 37 -10.60 -5.02 10.84
C LEU A 37 -9.46 -4.88 11.86
N ALA A 38 -8.94 -3.69 12.09
CA ALA A 38 -7.79 -3.48 12.97
C ALA A 38 -7.99 -4.07 14.40
N PRO A 39 -9.05 -3.77 15.14
CA PRO A 39 -9.29 -4.38 16.45
C PRO A 39 -9.51 -5.90 16.37
N LEU A 40 -10.16 -6.40 15.31
CA LEU A 40 -10.37 -7.84 15.13
C LEU A 40 -9.06 -8.58 14.91
N VAL A 41 -8.14 -8.01 14.13
CA VAL A 41 -6.78 -8.56 13.93
C VAL A 41 -5.97 -8.56 15.21
N VAL A 42 -6.05 -7.48 16.01
CA VAL A 42 -5.40 -7.43 17.31
C VAL A 42 -5.97 -8.50 18.27
N LEU A 43 -7.29 -8.64 18.32
CA LEU A 43 -7.95 -9.68 19.12
C LEU A 43 -7.58 -11.10 18.67
N ALA A 44 -7.56 -11.35 17.36
CA ALA A 44 -7.13 -12.64 16.79
C ALA A 44 -5.65 -12.95 17.06
N SER A 45 -4.84 -11.90 17.28
CA SER A 45 -3.41 -12.01 17.62
C SER A 45 -3.14 -12.05 19.13
N TRP A 46 -4.19 -11.95 19.99
CA TRP A 46 -4.01 -11.78 21.44
C TRP A 46 -3.23 -12.90 22.11
N GLN A 47 -3.38 -14.12 21.61
CA GLN A 47 -2.68 -15.30 22.13
C GLN A 47 -1.27 -15.49 21.52
N HIS A 48 -0.81 -14.55 20.71
CA HIS A 48 0.52 -14.65 20.11
C HIS A 48 1.60 -14.38 21.16
N THR A 49 2.35 -15.41 21.53
CA THR A 49 3.33 -15.37 22.64
C THR A 49 4.78 -15.31 22.17
N ASP A 50 5.06 -15.62 20.90
CA ASP A 50 6.41 -15.55 20.35
C ASP A 50 6.76 -14.09 19.99
N ARG A 51 7.75 -13.52 20.67
CA ARG A 51 8.24 -12.15 20.46
C ARG A 51 7.13 -11.10 20.30
N PRO A 52 6.18 -11.00 21.24
CA PRO A 52 4.97 -10.20 21.08
C PRO A 52 5.27 -8.73 20.78
N ARG A 53 6.33 -8.16 21.37
CA ARG A 53 6.71 -6.76 21.09
C ARG A 53 7.01 -6.54 19.61
N THR A 54 7.84 -7.40 19.00
CA THR A 54 8.20 -7.29 17.58
C THR A 54 6.97 -7.50 16.70
N TYR A 55 6.13 -8.49 17.02
CA TYR A 55 4.91 -8.77 16.27
C TYR A 55 3.96 -7.57 16.24
N PHE A 56 3.62 -7.02 17.42
CA PHE A 56 2.67 -5.90 17.49
C PHE A 56 3.25 -4.59 16.96
N VAL A 57 4.56 -4.34 17.07
CA VAL A 57 5.19 -3.18 16.40
C VAL A 57 5.07 -3.29 14.88
N LEU A 58 5.34 -4.45 14.30
CA LEU A 58 5.16 -4.68 12.87
C LEU A 58 3.70 -4.54 12.45
N LEU A 59 2.78 -5.02 13.28
CA LEU A 59 1.35 -4.89 13.03
C LEU A 59 0.90 -3.43 13.05
N CYS A 60 1.37 -2.63 14.01
CA CYS A 60 1.10 -1.18 14.05
C CYS A 60 1.68 -0.45 12.84
N LEU A 61 2.89 -0.80 12.39
CA LEU A 61 3.47 -0.24 11.17
C LEU A 61 2.65 -0.61 9.94
N LEU A 62 2.13 -1.84 9.88
CA LEU A 62 1.24 -2.29 8.80
C LEU A 62 -0.05 -1.45 8.77
N PHE A 63 -0.70 -1.24 9.91
CA PHE A 63 -1.88 -0.36 10.00
C PHE A 63 -1.56 1.07 9.59
N THR A 64 -0.41 1.61 10.03
CA THR A 64 0.02 2.96 9.64
C THR A 64 0.13 3.08 8.12
N GLY A 65 0.75 2.09 7.47
CA GLY A 65 0.84 2.05 6.01
C GLY A 65 -0.53 1.98 5.33
N LEU A 66 -1.43 1.11 5.81
CA LEU A 66 -2.79 0.97 5.26
C LEU A 66 -3.59 2.26 5.40
N PHE A 67 -3.67 2.83 6.60
CA PHE A 67 -4.43 4.07 6.83
C PHE A 67 -3.84 5.25 6.05
N GLY A 68 -2.51 5.36 6.01
CA GLY A 68 -1.85 6.39 5.21
C GLY A 68 -2.13 6.25 3.72
N THR A 69 -2.11 5.02 3.17
CA THR A 69 -2.44 4.77 1.77
C THR A 69 -3.87 5.17 1.43
N PHE A 70 -4.84 4.90 2.32
CA PHE A 70 -6.25 5.20 2.05
C PHE A 70 -6.62 6.68 2.23
N THR A 71 -5.81 7.45 2.93
CA THR A 71 -6.07 8.88 3.19
C THR A 71 -5.25 9.83 2.34
N ALA A 72 -4.13 9.38 1.76
CA ALA A 72 -3.22 10.21 1.00
C ALA A 72 -3.82 10.64 -0.36
N LEU A 73 -3.74 11.93 -0.65
CA LEU A 73 -4.23 12.57 -1.89
C LEU A 73 -3.11 13.14 -2.77
N ASN A 74 -1.85 12.98 -2.35
CA ASN A 74 -0.66 13.27 -3.14
C ASN A 74 0.06 11.97 -3.46
N PHE A 75 0.42 11.73 -4.75
CA PHE A 75 1.01 10.46 -5.17
C PHE A 75 2.27 10.11 -4.40
N PHE A 76 3.19 11.04 -4.21
CA PHE A 76 4.46 10.76 -3.54
C PHE A 76 4.23 10.33 -2.09
N HIS A 77 3.34 11.03 -1.39
CA HIS A 77 2.92 10.71 -0.03
C HIS A 77 2.20 9.35 0.03
N TRP A 78 1.27 9.12 -0.91
CA TRP A 78 0.56 7.85 -1.07
C TRP A 78 1.54 6.69 -1.31
N PHE A 79 2.53 6.87 -2.20
CA PHE A 79 3.52 5.86 -2.54
C PHE A 79 4.40 5.46 -1.35
N LEU A 80 4.77 6.39 -0.49
CA LEU A 80 5.51 6.09 0.73
C LEU A 80 4.74 5.14 1.66
N TYR A 81 3.44 5.39 1.87
CA TYR A 81 2.61 4.51 2.69
C TYR A 81 2.34 3.18 2.01
N TRP A 82 2.15 3.19 0.68
CA TRP A 82 2.02 1.98 -0.12
C TRP A 82 3.23 1.04 0.03
N GLU A 83 4.45 1.58 0.02
CA GLU A 83 5.67 0.83 0.26
C GLU A 83 5.89 0.50 1.74
N LEU A 84 5.44 1.36 2.65
CA LEU A 84 5.53 1.09 4.09
C LEU A 84 4.81 -0.20 4.49
N VAL A 85 3.69 -0.55 3.85
CA VAL A 85 2.97 -1.82 4.07
C VAL A 85 3.84 -3.03 3.78
N LEU A 86 4.75 -2.94 2.81
CA LEU A 86 5.58 -4.06 2.36
C LEU A 86 6.56 -4.55 3.43
N VAL A 87 7.23 -3.62 4.10
CA VAL A 87 8.28 -3.93 5.09
C VAL A 87 7.74 -4.75 6.26
N PRO A 88 6.70 -4.30 6.99
CA PRO A 88 6.14 -5.09 8.08
C PRO A 88 5.53 -6.40 7.61
N SER A 89 4.88 -6.44 6.43
CA SER A 89 4.32 -7.67 5.86
C SER A 89 5.40 -8.72 5.62
N PHE A 90 6.53 -8.33 5.03
CA PHE A 90 7.68 -9.22 4.84
C PHE A 90 8.15 -9.84 6.15
N PHE A 91 8.38 -9.02 7.17
CA PHE A 91 8.86 -9.53 8.45
C PHE A 91 7.81 -10.36 9.19
N LEU A 92 6.52 -10.00 9.09
CA LEU A 92 5.44 -10.79 9.68
C LEU A 92 5.35 -12.17 9.04
N ILE A 93 5.46 -12.29 7.72
CA ILE A 93 5.50 -13.58 7.03
C ILE A 93 6.78 -14.35 7.37
N LYS A 94 7.94 -13.70 7.27
CA LYS A 94 9.25 -14.34 7.45
C LYS A 94 9.48 -14.85 8.86
N LEU A 95 9.16 -14.05 9.88
CA LEU A 95 9.47 -14.35 11.29
C LEU A 95 8.38 -15.15 11.99
N PHE A 96 7.13 -14.86 11.67
CA PHE A 96 5.94 -15.40 12.38
C PHE A 96 5.07 -16.29 11.51
N GLY A 97 5.42 -16.45 10.24
CA GLY A 97 4.73 -17.31 9.29
C GLY A 97 4.90 -18.80 9.57
N LYS A 98 4.08 -19.61 8.90
CA LYS A 98 4.02 -21.06 9.04
C LYS A 98 4.72 -21.75 7.86
N GLY A 99 5.17 -23.00 8.10
CA GLY A 99 5.80 -23.83 7.08
C GLY A 99 7.28 -23.51 6.83
N GLU A 100 7.97 -24.43 6.18
CA GLU A 100 9.39 -24.32 5.87
C GLU A 100 9.67 -23.29 4.77
N GLU A 101 8.72 -23.14 3.86
CA GLU A 101 8.84 -22.24 2.69
C GLU A 101 8.52 -20.77 3.01
N ARG A 102 8.20 -20.41 4.26
CA ARG A 102 7.83 -19.04 4.64
C ARG A 102 8.88 -17.99 4.25
N HIS A 103 10.17 -18.35 4.26
CA HIS A 103 11.25 -17.44 3.86
C HIS A 103 11.24 -17.16 2.35
N SER A 104 11.06 -18.21 1.55
CA SER A 104 10.92 -18.10 0.09
C SER A 104 9.65 -17.34 -0.29
N ALA A 105 8.53 -17.65 0.37
CA ALA A 105 7.25 -16.96 0.16
C ALA A 105 7.35 -15.46 0.47
N ALA A 106 7.99 -15.08 1.59
CA ALA A 106 8.21 -13.68 1.96
C ALA A 106 9.11 -12.96 0.95
N LEU A 107 10.19 -13.60 0.48
CA LEU A 107 11.08 -13.02 -0.53
C LEU A 107 10.37 -12.84 -1.87
N ASN A 108 9.63 -13.84 -2.35
CA ASN A 108 8.86 -13.74 -3.59
C ASN A 108 7.82 -12.61 -3.50
N PHE A 109 7.11 -12.51 -2.37
CA PHE A 109 6.17 -11.40 -2.13
C PHE A 109 6.86 -10.05 -2.31
N VAL A 110 8.02 -9.81 -1.67
CA VAL A 110 8.75 -8.54 -1.79
C VAL A 110 9.25 -8.31 -3.21
N LEU A 111 9.88 -9.29 -3.83
CA LEU A 111 10.47 -9.14 -5.17
C LEU A 111 9.41 -8.76 -6.21
N PHE A 112 8.27 -9.46 -6.22
CA PHE A 112 7.18 -9.15 -7.14
C PHE A 112 6.58 -7.78 -6.88
N THR A 113 6.28 -7.46 -5.62
CA THR A 113 5.64 -6.19 -5.27
C THR A 113 6.56 -4.99 -5.51
N VAL A 114 7.85 -5.07 -5.17
CA VAL A 114 8.83 -4.01 -5.47
C VAL A 114 8.98 -3.80 -6.98
N LEU A 115 9.06 -4.88 -7.77
CA LEU A 115 9.18 -4.76 -9.22
C LEU A 115 7.98 -4.02 -9.83
N GLY A 116 6.76 -4.36 -9.38
CA GLY A 116 5.54 -3.65 -9.78
C GLY A 116 5.55 -2.18 -9.35
N SER A 117 5.96 -1.92 -8.12
CA SER A 117 6.02 -0.56 -7.56
C SER A 117 7.03 0.32 -8.29
N VAL A 118 8.18 -0.21 -8.72
CA VAL A 118 9.16 0.53 -9.54
C VAL A 118 8.54 0.94 -10.88
N ALA A 119 7.83 0.04 -11.56
CA ALA A 119 7.15 0.38 -12.80
C ALA A 119 6.12 1.51 -12.61
N MET A 120 5.30 1.40 -11.55
CA MET A 120 4.31 2.42 -11.19
C MET A 120 4.96 3.76 -10.84
N LEU A 121 6.03 3.76 -10.06
CA LEU A 121 6.78 4.97 -9.71
C LEU A 121 7.30 5.68 -10.96
N LEU A 122 7.90 4.95 -11.89
CA LEU A 122 8.35 5.51 -13.18
C LEU A 122 7.19 6.12 -13.95
N GLY A 123 6.04 5.43 -14.02
CA GLY A 123 4.83 5.96 -14.65
C GLY A 123 4.42 7.31 -14.07
N PHE A 124 4.37 7.43 -12.75
CA PHE A 124 4.01 8.69 -12.08
C PHE A 124 5.09 9.77 -12.19
N LEU A 125 6.37 9.43 -12.23
CA LEU A 125 7.44 10.40 -12.49
C LEU A 125 7.34 10.98 -13.92
N PHE A 126 7.00 10.15 -14.90
CA PHE A 126 6.74 10.65 -16.26
C PHE A 126 5.47 11.52 -16.31
N LEU A 127 4.43 11.15 -15.59
CA LEU A 127 3.22 11.96 -15.47
C LEU A 127 3.53 13.32 -14.82
N TYR A 128 4.31 13.33 -13.74
CA TYR A 128 4.76 14.56 -13.09
C TYR A 128 5.54 15.48 -14.06
N ARG A 129 6.40 14.92 -14.89
CA ARG A 129 7.12 15.72 -15.92
C ARG A 129 6.18 16.40 -16.92
N GLN A 130 5.02 15.80 -17.18
CA GLN A 130 4.02 16.38 -18.10
C GLN A 130 3.12 17.41 -17.40
N THR A 131 2.79 17.21 -16.14
CA THR A 131 1.75 17.96 -15.41
C THR A 131 2.27 18.94 -14.39
N GLY A 132 3.48 18.70 -13.87
CA GLY A 132 4.11 19.50 -12.80
C GLY A 132 3.51 19.26 -11.40
N THR A 133 2.64 18.26 -11.23
CA THR A 133 1.97 17.98 -9.95
C THR A 133 1.90 16.50 -9.62
N PHE A 134 1.90 16.18 -8.32
CA PHE A 134 1.59 14.86 -7.77
C PHE A 134 0.22 14.81 -7.08
N ASP A 135 -0.53 15.90 -7.10
CA ASP A 135 -1.85 16.00 -6.48
C ASP A 135 -2.89 15.25 -7.32
N PHE A 136 -3.56 14.26 -6.73
CA PHE A 136 -4.56 13.45 -7.42
C PHE A 136 -5.78 14.25 -7.86
N ILE A 137 -6.16 15.29 -7.11
CA ILE A 137 -7.31 16.13 -7.45
C ILE A 137 -6.98 17.00 -8.65
N GLU A 138 -5.81 17.67 -8.62
CA GLU A 138 -5.36 18.47 -9.77
C GLU A 138 -5.18 17.61 -11.03
N LEU A 139 -4.66 16.40 -10.88
CA LEU A 139 -4.52 15.46 -12.00
C LEU A 139 -5.89 15.08 -12.60
N ALA A 140 -6.89 14.83 -11.75
CA ALA A 140 -8.24 14.49 -12.20
C ALA A 140 -8.93 15.66 -12.92
N GLU A 141 -8.72 16.91 -12.46
CA GLU A 141 -9.31 18.12 -13.03
C GLU A 141 -8.69 18.50 -14.40
N LYS A 142 -7.39 18.23 -14.59
CA LYS A 142 -6.67 18.58 -15.81
C LYS A 142 -7.09 17.80 -17.06
N GLY A 143 -7.87 16.73 -16.91
CA GLY A 143 -8.34 15.93 -18.05
C GLY A 143 -7.19 15.38 -18.90
N LEU A 144 -6.29 14.63 -18.29
CA LEU A 144 -5.01 14.25 -18.87
C LEU A 144 -5.12 13.34 -20.10
N ASP A 145 -4.44 13.71 -21.17
CA ASP A 145 -4.10 12.80 -22.25
C ASP A 145 -2.86 12.00 -21.86
N VAL A 146 -3.10 10.88 -21.17
CA VAL A 146 -2.03 10.02 -20.64
C VAL A 146 -1.53 9.09 -21.75
N SER A 147 -0.22 9.12 -22.02
CA SER A 147 0.35 8.20 -23.01
C SER A 147 0.11 6.74 -22.61
N PRO A 148 -0.11 5.82 -23.59
CA PRO A 148 -0.30 4.40 -23.30
C PRO A 148 0.82 3.78 -22.47
N LEU A 149 2.05 4.28 -22.62
CA LEU A 149 3.21 3.79 -21.87
C LEU A 149 3.08 4.12 -20.37
N ILE A 150 2.71 5.36 -20.03
CA ILE A 150 2.49 5.78 -18.63
C ILE A 150 1.34 4.98 -18.04
N PHE A 151 0.23 4.84 -18.76
CA PHE A 151 -0.91 4.04 -18.34
C PHE A 151 -0.51 2.60 -18.04
N CYS A 152 0.20 1.94 -18.96
CA CYS A 152 0.66 0.56 -18.78
C CYS A 152 1.64 0.42 -17.60
N ALA A 153 2.52 1.39 -17.37
CA ALA A 153 3.47 1.36 -16.26
C ALA A 153 2.75 1.44 -14.89
N VAL A 154 1.79 2.36 -14.75
CA VAL A 154 0.97 2.47 -13.53
C VAL A 154 0.11 1.22 -13.35
N LEU A 155 -0.55 0.77 -14.43
CA LEU A 155 -1.38 -0.43 -14.42
C LEU A 155 -0.58 -1.67 -14.03
N ALA A 156 0.66 -1.83 -14.50
CA ALA A 156 1.52 -2.97 -14.16
C ALA A 156 1.78 -3.04 -12.65
N GLY A 157 2.06 -1.90 -12.00
CA GLY A 157 2.24 -1.86 -10.55
C GLY A 157 0.98 -2.24 -9.77
N LEU A 158 -0.16 -1.70 -10.18
CA LEU A 158 -1.46 -2.06 -9.61
C LEU A 158 -1.79 -3.54 -9.85
N TRP A 159 -1.51 -4.05 -11.05
CA TRP A 159 -1.78 -5.44 -11.43
C TRP A 159 -0.99 -6.46 -10.60
N VAL A 160 0.28 -6.14 -10.28
CA VAL A 160 1.07 -6.97 -9.37
C VAL A 160 0.46 -6.96 -7.96
N LYS A 161 0.06 -5.79 -7.44
CA LYS A 161 -0.45 -5.65 -6.07
C LYS A 161 -1.85 -6.26 -5.90
N VAL A 162 -2.74 -6.11 -6.90
CA VAL A 162 -4.10 -6.71 -6.95
C VAL A 162 -4.07 -8.17 -7.40
N PRO A 163 -2.98 -8.85 -7.34
CA PRO A 163 -2.51 -10.11 -7.90
C PRO A 163 -3.36 -10.64 -9.07
N LEU A 164 -3.37 -9.93 -10.18
CA LEU A 164 -4.06 -10.39 -11.38
C LEU A 164 -3.16 -11.33 -12.21
N ALA A 165 -3.76 -12.30 -12.87
CA ALA A 165 -3.03 -13.21 -13.75
C ALA A 165 -2.33 -12.43 -14.90
N PRO A 166 -1.06 -12.73 -15.24
CA PRO A 166 -0.18 -13.79 -14.73
C PRO A 166 0.68 -13.39 -13.53
N LEU A 167 0.55 -12.17 -12.97
CA LEU A 167 1.43 -11.61 -11.94
C LEU A 167 1.04 -11.98 -10.49
N HIS A 168 0.14 -12.95 -10.32
CA HIS A 168 -0.43 -13.38 -9.03
C HIS A 168 0.34 -14.50 -8.33
N ILE A 169 1.41 -15.02 -8.92
CA ILE A 169 2.11 -16.23 -8.43
C ILE A 169 2.72 -16.09 -7.03
N TRP A 170 2.97 -14.88 -6.58
CA TRP A 170 3.47 -14.58 -5.25
C TRP A 170 2.40 -14.70 -4.15
N GLN A 171 1.11 -14.51 -4.51
CA GLN A 171 0.02 -14.37 -3.54
C GLN A 171 -0.24 -15.65 -2.76
N ALA A 172 -0.49 -16.77 -3.43
CA ALA A 172 -0.87 -18.02 -2.78
C ALA A 172 0.19 -18.50 -1.78
N PRO A 173 1.50 -18.54 -2.11
CA PRO A 173 2.54 -18.89 -1.13
C PRO A 173 2.63 -17.92 0.04
N ALA A 174 2.53 -16.61 -0.21
CA ALA A 174 2.60 -15.59 0.82
C ALA A 174 1.43 -15.69 1.82
N TYR A 175 0.21 -15.88 1.32
CA TYR A 175 -0.99 -16.00 2.16
C TYR A 175 -1.04 -17.32 2.92
N ALA A 176 -0.61 -18.42 2.32
CA ALA A 176 -0.51 -19.72 3.00
C ALA A 176 0.53 -19.68 4.14
N ALA A 177 1.62 -18.98 3.95
CA ALA A 177 2.66 -18.85 4.93
C ALA A 177 2.33 -17.81 6.03
N ALA A 178 1.58 -16.76 5.73
CA ALA A 178 1.29 -15.68 6.68
C ALA A 178 0.54 -16.18 7.93
N PRO A 179 0.78 -15.58 9.12
CA PRO A 179 -0.12 -15.76 10.25
C PRO A 179 -1.55 -15.36 9.87
N THR A 180 -2.55 -16.10 10.32
CA THR A 180 -3.94 -15.84 9.94
C THR A 180 -4.39 -14.39 10.14
N PRO A 181 -4.09 -13.70 11.29
CA PRO A 181 -4.43 -12.29 11.44
C PRO A 181 -3.76 -11.37 10.43
N VAL A 182 -2.54 -11.71 10.02
CA VAL A 182 -1.80 -10.93 9.00
C VAL A 182 -2.41 -11.16 7.61
N ALA A 183 -2.76 -12.41 7.28
CA ALA A 183 -3.43 -12.72 6.01
C ALA A 183 -4.75 -11.96 5.85
N MET A 184 -5.51 -11.74 6.92
CA MET A 184 -6.74 -10.91 6.92
C MET A 184 -6.51 -9.46 6.50
N LEU A 185 -5.30 -8.93 6.68
CA LEU A 185 -4.94 -7.56 6.28
C LEU A 185 -4.32 -7.50 4.88
N LEU A 186 -3.76 -8.61 4.40
CA LEU A 186 -3.14 -8.68 3.08
C LEU A 186 -4.15 -8.95 1.97
N THR A 187 -5.35 -9.44 2.31
CA THR A 187 -6.47 -9.70 1.39
C THR A 187 -7.31 -8.47 1.18
#